data_179331b186c905292fc1c71832c7bcd2
#
_entry.id   179331b186c905292fc1c71832c7bcd2
#
_cell.length_a   1.000
_cell.length_b   1.000
_cell.length_c   1.000
_cell.angle_alpha   90.00
_cell.angle_beta   90.00
_cell.angle_gamma   90.00
#
_symmetry.space_group_name_H-M   'P 1'
#
loop_
_entity.id
_entity.type
_entity.pdbx_description
1 polymer ?
#
loop_
_entity_poly.entity_id
_entity_poly.type
_entity_poly.pdbx_seq_one_letter_code
_entity_poly.pdbx_strand_id
1 'polypeptide(L)'
;MISADNAHGVHPNYTEKADPVNRPYLNKGIVIKHSANQKYCTDGYSAAVFKDICRQAGVPFQTFTNRSDMPGGSTLGNISMAQVSVNAVDIGLPQLAMHSPYETAGVEDTDYFIKAAAVFFE
;
A
#
# COMPACT_ATOMS: atom_id res chain seq x y z
N MET A 1 8.70 1.12 -11.35
CA MET A 1 8.99 1.93 -10.13
C MET A 1 8.10 1.43 -8.98
N ILE A 2 8.65 1.34 -7.77
CA ILE A 2 7.85 1.16 -6.56
C ILE A 2 7.79 2.51 -5.82
N SER A 3 6.60 3.00 -5.53
CA SER A 3 6.35 4.15 -4.67
C SER A 3 5.89 3.60 -3.31
N ALA A 4 6.76 3.68 -2.32
CA ALA A 4 6.53 3.11 -1.00
C ALA A 4 6.22 4.20 0.02
N ASP A 5 5.00 4.19 0.52
CA ASP A 5 4.49 5.11 1.54
C ASP A 5 3.42 4.37 2.35
N ASN A 6 3.38 4.55 3.68
CA ASN A 6 2.50 3.77 4.52
C ASN A 6 1.01 3.89 4.14
N ALA A 7 0.23 2.88 4.49
CA ALA A 7 -1.19 2.80 4.21
C ALA A 7 -2.00 2.83 5.50
N HIS A 8 -3.21 3.38 5.46
CA HIS A 8 -4.11 3.32 6.61
C HIS A 8 -4.54 1.87 6.89
N GLY A 9 -4.16 1.35 8.04
CA GLY A 9 -4.72 0.12 8.60
C GLY A 9 -6.12 0.35 9.17
N VAL A 10 -6.91 -0.72 9.26
CA VAL A 10 -8.24 -0.66 9.89
C VAL A 10 -8.08 -0.40 11.39
N HIS A 11 -8.58 0.74 11.85
CA HIS A 11 -8.54 1.08 13.27
C HIS A 11 -9.67 0.34 14.01
N PRO A 12 -9.38 -0.38 15.10
CA PRO A 12 -10.38 -1.22 15.79
C PRO A 12 -11.61 -0.45 16.31
N ASN A 13 -11.42 0.81 16.68
CA ASN A 13 -12.52 1.67 17.19
C ASN A 13 -13.24 2.46 16.09
N TYR A 14 -12.75 2.43 14.84
CA TYR A 14 -13.27 3.23 13.73
C TYR A 14 -13.31 2.41 12.43
N THR A 15 -13.77 1.17 12.54
CA THR A 15 -13.80 0.23 11.40
C THR A 15 -14.68 0.71 10.25
N GLU A 16 -15.66 1.55 10.53
CA GLU A 16 -16.56 2.16 9.55
C GLU A 16 -15.87 3.18 8.64
N LYS A 17 -14.68 3.68 9.02
CA LYS A 17 -13.90 4.60 8.17
C LYS A 17 -13.13 3.89 7.06
N ALA A 18 -12.95 2.57 7.16
CA ALA A 18 -12.32 1.78 6.12
C ALA A 18 -13.33 1.37 5.04
N ASP A 19 -12.81 1.08 3.84
CA ASP A 19 -13.59 0.44 2.79
C ASP A 19 -14.19 -0.89 3.30
N PRO A 20 -15.42 -1.26 2.91
CA PRO A 20 -16.05 -2.46 3.44
C PRO A 20 -15.39 -3.78 2.98
N VAL A 21 -14.63 -3.76 1.87
CA VAL A 21 -14.03 -4.96 1.26
C VAL A 21 -12.51 -4.95 1.38
N ASN A 22 -11.85 -3.85 1.00
CA ASN A 22 -10.38 -3.74 0.96
C ASN A 22 -9.87 -3.18 2.29
N ARG A 23 -9.64 -4.06 3.24
CA ARG A 23 -9.42 -3.74 4.66
C ARG A 23 -8.05 -4.25 5.13
N PRO A 24 -6.98 -3.44 5.06
CA PRO A 24 -5.67 -3.86 5.50
C PRO A 24 -5.54 -3.85 7.02
N TYR A 25 -4.89 -4.87 7.55
CA TYR A 25 -4.59 -5.05 8.97
C TYR A 25 -3.11 -5.17 9.20
N LEU A 26 -2.63 -4.74 10.38
CA LEU A 26 -1.25 -4.86 10.79
C LEU A 26 -0.82 -6.34 10.85
N ASN A 27 0.43 -6.60 10.48
CA ASN A 27 1.02 -7.95 10.42
C ASN A 27 0.30 -8.92 9.47
N LYS A 28 -0.34 -8.40 8.42
CA LYS A 28 -1.01 -9.21 7.40
C LYS A 28 -0.45 -9.01 5.99
N GLY A 29 0.67 -8.29 5.88
CA GLY A 29 1.40 -8.15 4.64
C GLY A 29 1.38 -6.76 4.03
N ILE A 30 2.14 -6.63 2.96
CA ILE A 30 2.33 -5.38 2.23
C ILE A 30 1.01 -4.96 1.58
N VAL A 31 0.67 -3.69 1.68
CA VAL A 31 -0.57 -3.14 1.14
C VAL A 31 -0.32 -2.57 -0.25
N ILE A 32 -1.06 -3.06 -1.25
CA ILE A 32 -1.10 -2.49 -2.61
C ILE A 32 -2.25 -1.49 -2.64
N LYS A 33 -1.94 -0.22 -2.94
CA LYS A 33 -2.91 0.86 -2.88
C LYS A 33 -3.51 1.14 -4.25
N HIS A 34 -4.84 1.17 -4.34
CA HIS A 34 -5.59 1.49 -5.55
C HIS A 34 -6.44 2.75 -5.36
N SER A 35 -6.61 3.53 -6.43
CA SER A 35 -7.42 4.74 -6.40
C SER A 35 -8.03 5.00 -7.78
N ALA A 36 -9.36 5.01 -7.86
CA ALA A 36 -10.06 5.27 -9.11
C ALA A 36 -9.84 6.70 -9.64
N ASN A 37 -9.57 7.67 -8.77
CA ASN A 37 -9.23 9.04 -9.13
C ASN A 37 -7.72 9.29 -9.28
N GLN A 38 -6.93 8.22 -9.39
CA GLN A 38 -5.48 8.24 -9.64
C GLN A 38 -4.65 9.03 -8.61
N LYS A 39 -5.11 9.08 -7.36
CA LYS A 39 -4.29 9.56 -6.23
C LYS A 39 -3.13 8.61 -5.93
N TYR A 40 -3.26 7.35 -6.33
CA TYR A 40 -2.20 6.33 -6.37
C TYR A 40 -1.97 5.91 -7.81
N CYS A 41 -0.72 5.60 -8.17
CA CYS A 41 -0.32 5.27 -9.53
C CYS A 41 -0.58 3.81 -9.95
N THR A 42 -1.02 2.98 -9.02
CA THR A 42 -1.23 1.54 -9.25
C THR A 42 -2.29 1.29 -10.31
N ASP A 43 -1.96 0.49 -11.30
CA ASP A 43 -2.87 -0.08 -12.28
C ASP A 43 -2.91 -1.62 -12.19
N GLY A 44 -3.68 -2.26 -13.07
CA GLY A 44 -3.79 -3.72 -13.08
C GLY A 44 -2.48 -4.44 -13.39
N TYR A 45 -1.66 -3.88 -14.29
CA TYR A 45 -0.38 -4.46 -14.66
C TYR A 45 0.64 -4.34 -13.52
N SER A 46 0.85 -3.14 -13.01
CA SER A 46 1.83 -2.90 -11.95
C SER A 46 1.46 -3.65 -10.65
N ALA A 47 0.17 -3.74 -10.34
CA ALA A 47 -0.30 -4.56 -9.23
C ALA A 47 -0.01 -6.05 -9.43
N ALA A 48 -0.21 -6.58 -10.65
CA ALA A 48 0.08 -7.98 -10.96
C ALA A 48 1.57 -8.30 -10.82
N VAL A 49 2.44 -7.43 -11.33
CA VAL A 49 3.90 -7.57 -11.19
C VAL A 49 4.30 -7.56 -9.71
N PHE A 50 3.79 -6.62 -8.93
CA PHE A 50 4.15 -6.57 -7.51
C PHE A 50 3.61 -7.76 -6.70
N LYS A 51 2.42 -8.26 -7.03
CA LYS A 51 1.90 -9.50 -6.45
C LYS A 51 2.78 -10.70 -6.75
N ASP A 52 3.36 -10.75 -7.94
CA ASP A 52 4.30 -11.81 -8.31
C ASP A 52 5.61 -11.71 -7.51
N ILE A 53 6.16 -10.51 -7.35
CA ILE A 53 7.30 -10.26 -6.46
C ILE A 53 7.01 -10.74 -5.03
N CYS A 54 5.84 -10.42 -4.48
CA CYS A 54 5.45 -10.92 -3.15
C CYS A 54 5.39 -12.45 -3.09
N ARG A 55 4.87 -13.11 -4.13
CA ARG A 55 4.84 -14.58 -4.19
C ARG A 55 6.23 -15.18 -4.24
N GLN A 56 7.12 -14.63 -5.05
CA GLN A 56 8.53 -15.06 -5.13
C GLN A 56 9.25 -14.87 -3.79
N ALA A 57 8.99 -13.76 -3.10
CA ALA A 57 9.52 -13.48 -1.77
C ALA A 57 8.89 -14.33 -0.66
N GLY A 58 7.80 -15.04 -0.95
CA GLY A 58 7.04 -15.81 0.05
C GLY A 58 6.37 -14.94 1.11
N VAL A 59 5.94 -13.72 0.75
CA VAL A 59 5.34 -12.75 1.68
C VAL A 59 3.88 -12.47 1.34
N PRO A 60 3.02 -12.23 2.35
CA PRO A 60 1.62 -11.89 2.12
C PRO A 60 1.48 -10.45 1.62
N PHE A 61 0.37 -10.20 0.92
CA PHE A 61 -0.03 -8.86 0.51
C PHE A 61 -1.53 -8.64 0.72
N GLN A 62 -1.90 -7.38 0.85
CA GLN A 62 -3.27 -6.91 1.05
C GLN A 62 -3.60 -5.83 0.01
N THR A 63 -4.87 -5.56 -0.16
CA THR A 63 -5.34 -4.47 -1.06
C THR A 63 -5.98 -3.37 -0.23
N PHE A 64 -5.74 -2.13 -0.63
CA PHE A 64 -6.34 -0.94 -0.04
C PHE A 64 -7.00 -0.09 -1.11
N THR A 65 -8.19 0.39 -0.79
CA THR A 65 -8.85 1.52 -1.45
C THR A 65 -9.39 2.45 -0.36
N ASN A 66 -9.42 3.74 -0.62
CA ASN A 66 -10.18 4.63 0.25
C ASN A 66 -11.66 4.30 0.16
N ARG A 67 -12.39 4.45 1.25
CA ARG A 67 -13.84 4.46 1.22
C ARG A 67 -14.31 5.57 0.26
N SER A 68 -15.27 5.29 -0.63
CA SER A 68 -15.60 6.15 -1.76
C SER A 68 -16.11 7.56 -1.40
N ASP A 69 -16.61 7.74 -0.18
CA ASP A 69 -17.07 9.02 0.37
C ASP A 69 -16.01 9.73 1.24
N MET A 70 -14.79 9.17 1.34
CA MET A 70 -13.69 9.73 2.11
C MET A 70 -12.59 10.24 1.17
N PRO A 71 -12.06 11.45 1.38
CA PRO A 71 -10.95 11.95 0.59
C PRO A 71 -9.69 11.12 0.88
N GLY A 72 -8.98 10.75 -0.18
CA GLY A 72 -7.67 10.10 -0.08
C GLY A 72 -6.53 11.10 -0.17
N GLY A 73 -5.40 10.76 0.43
CA GLY A 73 -4.13 11.45 0.21
C GLY A 73 -3.55 11.14 -1.17
N SER A 74 -2.38 11.69 -1.44
CA SER A 74 -1.59 11.47 -2.64
C SER A 74 -0.21 10.97 -2.25
N THR A 75 0.49 10.33 -3.19
CA THR A 75 1.82 9.75 -2.96
C THR A 75 2.83 10.28 -3.97
N LEU A 76 4.10 9.92 -3.81
CA LEU A 76 5.14 10.22 -4.80
C LEU A 76 4.89 9.55 -6.15
N GLY A 77 4.17 8.43 -6.16
CA GLY A 77 3.90 7.66 -7.37
C GLY A 77 3.19 8.47 -8.44
N ASN A 78 2.07 9.08 -8.13
CA ASN A 78 1.33 9.89 -9.08
C ASN A 78 2.06 11.18 -9.47
N ILE A 79 2.80 11.80 -8.55
CA ILE A 79 3.63 12.99 -8.84
C ILE A 79 4.75 12.61 -9.83
N SER A 80 5.45 11.49 -9.59
CA SER A 80 6.51 11.01 -10.47
C SER A 80 5.98 10.67 -11.86
N MET A 81 4.83 10.01 -11.95
CA MET A 81 4.23 9.64 -13.23
C MET A 81 3.71 10.84 -14.04
N ALA A 82 3.44 11.97 -13.40
CA ALA A 82 3.16 13.22 -14.09
C ALA A 82 4.39 13.80 -14.81
N GLN A 83 5.60 13.41 -14.40
CA GLN A 83 6.86 13.88 -14.97
C GLN A 83 7.48 12.88 -15.95
N VAL A 84 7.30 11.59 -15.73
CA VAL A 84 7.92 10.53 -16.52
C VAL A 84 6.97 9.33 -16.66
N SER A 85 6.82 8.82 -17.87
CA SER A 85 5.99 7.64 -18.15
C SER A 85 6.75 6.36 -17.79
N VAL A 86 6.41 5.78 -16.63
CA VAL A 86 6.98 4.50 -16.13
C VAL A 86 5.87 3.63 -15.55
N ASN A 87 6.03 2.31 -15.64
CA ASN A 87 5.17 1.41 -14.88
C ASN A 87 5.46 1.58 -13.39
N ALA A 88 4.45 1.89 -12.61
CA ALA A 88 4.60 2.17 -11.19
C ALA A 88 3.49 1.55 -10.35
N VAL A 89 3.83 1.16 -9.13
CA VAL A 89 2.91 0.65 -8.12
C VAL A 89 3.07 1.44 -6.83
N ASP A 90 1.96 1.84 -6.23
CA ASP A 90 1.93 2.41 -4.89
C ASP A 90 1.66 1.32 -3.86
N ILE A 91 2.59 1.15 -2.95
CA ILE A 91 2.51 0.18 -1.86
C ILE A 91 2.72 0.88 -0.52
N GLY A 92 2.47 0.16 0.56
CA GLY A 92 2.78 0.65 1.90
C GLY A 92 2.67 -0.42 2.96
N LEU A 93 3.12 -0.09 4.16
CA LEU A 93 2.85 -0.91 5.33
C LEU A 93 1.60 -0.38 6.03
N PRO A 94 0.72 -1.26 6.51
CA PRO A 94 -0.46 -0.82 7.23
C PRO A 94 -0.05 -0.20 8.57
N GLN A 95 -0.58 1.00 8.86
CA GLN A 95 -0.31 1.66 10.13
C GLN A 95 -1.56 2.31 10.70
N LEU A 96 -1.57 2.50 12.00
CA LEU A 96 -2.58 3.24 12.74
C LEU A 96 -2.03 4.61 13.12
N ALA A 97 -2.93 5.56 13.33
CA ALA A 97 -2.62 6.92 13.79
C ALA A 97 -1.59 7.65 12.92
N MET A 98 -1.69 7.47 11.59
CA MET A 98 -0.84 8.12 10.60
C MET A 98 -0.84 9.65 10.79
N HIS A 99 0.35 10.25 10.73
CA HIS A 99 0.63 11.67 10.98
C HIS A 99 0.44 12.13 12.45
N SER A 100 0.24 11.20 13.36
CA SER A 100 0.22 11.51 14.79
C SER A 100 1.61 11.34 15.41
N PRO A 101 1.83 11.83 16.64
CA PRO A 101 3.08 11.54 17.35
C PRO A 101 3.16 10.10 17.88
N TYR A 102 2.15 9.28 17.64
CA TYR A 102 2.06 7.90 18.13
C TYR A 102 1.64 6.94 17.03
N GLU A 103 2.34 6.98 15.90
CA GLU A 103 2.11 6.05 14.79
C GLU A 103 2.47 4.61 15.20
N THR A 104 1.62 3.67 14.80
CA THR A 104 1.77 2.26 15.16
C THR A 104 1.73 1.39 13.89
N ALA A 105 2.75 0.58 13.69
CA ALA A 105 2.86 -0.34 12.56
C ALA A 105 3.12 -1.79 13.03
N GLY A 106 2.90 -2.75 12.16
CA GLY A 106 3.18 -4.16 12.42
C GLY A 106 4.67 -4.49 12.20
N VAL A 107 5.28 -5.18 13.15
CA VAL A 107 6.70 -5.57 13.06
C VAL A 107 6.93 -6.54 11.89
N GLU A 108 6.03 -7.50 11.67
CA GLU A 108 6.13 -8.48 10.59
C GLU A 108 6.03 -7.83 9.20
N ASP A 109 5.25 -6.76 9.07
CA ASP A 109 5.07 -6.07 7.79
C ASP A 109 6.38 -5.45 7.28
N THR A 110 7.24 -4.98 8.20
CA THR A 110 8.58 -4.47 7.87
C THR A 110 9.48 -5.58 7.31
N ASP A 111 9.47 -6.76 7.93
CA ASP A 111 10.22 -7.92 7.44
C ASP A 111 9.71 -8.38 6.07
N TYR A 112 8.40 -8.41 5.86
CA TYR A 112 7.81 -8.71 4.56
C TYR A 112 8.25 -7.72 3.48
N PHE A 113 8.30 -6.42 3.81
CA PHE A 113 8.74 -5.41 2.86
C PHE A 113 10.22 -5.57 2.49
N ILE A 114 11.10 -5.86 3.46
CA ILE A 114 12.52 -6.11 3.21
C ILE A 114 12.69 -7.29 2.24
N LYS A 115 11.98 -8.39 2.45
CA LYS A 115 12.02 -9.58 1.58
C LYS A 115 11.53 -9.28 0.17
N ALA A 116 10.42 -8.57 0.03
CA ALA A 116 9.89 -8.20 -1.28
C ALA A 116 10.82 -7.22 -2.01
N ALA A 117 11.43 -6.27 -1.29
CA ALA A 117 12.40 -5.34 -1.87
C ALA A 117 13.66 -6.07 -2.37
N ALA A 118 14.15 -7.08 -1.65
CA ALA A 118 15.26 -7.89 -2.09
C ALA A 118 14.97 -8.54 -3.45
N VAL A 119 13.83 -9.19 -3.61
CA VAL A 119 13.41 -9.79 -4.89
C VAL A 119 13.25 -8.75 -6.01
N PHE A 120 12.78 -7.54 -5.68
CA PHE A 120 12.63 -6.48 -6.68
C PHE A 120 13.96 -5.98 -7.24
N PHE A 121 15.04 -6.03 -6.46
CA PHE A 121 16.37 -5.55 -6.86
C PHE A 121 17.27 -6.66 -7.44
N GLU A 122 16.85 -7.91 -7.47
CA GLU A 122 17.53 -9.01 -8.17
C GLU A 122 17.25 -8.99 -9.68
#